data_d2ac1e5f791321807d30719b930c8b29
#
_entry.id   d2ac1e5f791321807d30719b930c8b29
#
_cell.length_a   1.000
_cell.length_b   1.000
_cell.length_c   1.000
_cell.angle_alpha   90.00
_cell.angle_beta   90.00
_cell.angle_gamma   90.00
#
_symmetry.space_group_name_H-M   'P 1'
#
loop_
_entity.id
_entity.type
_entity.pdbx_description
1 polymer ?
#
loop_
_entity_poly.entity_id
_entity_poly.type
_entity_poly.pdbx_seq_one_letter_code
_entity_poly.pdbx_strand_id
1 'polypeptide(L)'
;SWRPTGAGSSTRGGDDVLALLPLHTALMAARALADRFREAMAPFGREGRAPSLSVGLAVVHHLEPLQDALDLARRAEKWAKEGEPKRNALCVAYSPRSGAERLVRGRWDENPPLTRRLLRYADLLRAGEVPSRAAYELLALVREAGEALPGEALVAEALRILGRKEMKRAYREE
;
A
#
# COMPACT_ATOMS: atom_id res chain seq x y z
N SER A 1 4.51 -9.90 -24.21
CA SER A 1 5.45 -10.32 -23.15
C SER A 1 5.91 -9.08 -22.39
N TRP A 2 5.39 -8.91 -21.17
CA TRP A 2 5.84 -7.86 -20.26
C TRP A 2 7.24 -8.23 -19.75
N ARG A 3 8.22 -7.37 -20.00
CA ARG A 3 9.53 -7.44 -19.35
C ARG A 3 9.65 -6.21 -18.46
N PRO A 4 9.89 -6.35 -17.14
CA PRO A 4 10.22 -5.21 -16.30
C PRO A 4 11.56 -4.63 -16.75
N THR A 5 11.57 -3.36 -17.11
CA THR A 5 12.80 -2.59 -17.31
C THR A 5 13.37 -2.25 -15.94
N GLY A 6 14.28 -3.07 -15.48
CA GLY A 6 14.97 -2.96 -14.22
C GLY A 6 15.35 -4.34 -13.72
N ALA A 7 16.57 -4.52 -13.22
CA ALA A 7 17.09 -5.80 -12.78
C ALA A 7 16.27 -6.39 -11.62
N GLY A 8 15.23 -7.13 -11.97
CA GLY A 8 14.41 -7.89 -11.04
C GLY A 8 14.61 -9.38 -11.27
N SER A 9 14.89 -10.13 -10.21
CA SER A 9 14.84 -11.60 -10.27
C SER A 9 13.41 -12.05 -9.97
N SER A 10 12.87 -12.93 -10.83
CA SER A 10 11.57 -13.57 -10.59
C SER A 10 11.72 -15.08 -10.68
N THR A 11 11.14 -15.78 -9.73
CA THR A 11 10.99 -17.23 -9.75
C THR A 11 9.52 -17.59 -9.87
N ARG A 12 9.20 -18.59 -10.71
CA ARG A 12 7.86 -19.13 -10.85
C ARG A 12 7.89 -20.58 -10.38
N GLY A 13 7.04 -20.88 -9.43
CA GLY A 13 6.83 -22.25 -8.94
C GLY A 13 5.35 -22.48 -8.72
N GLY A 14 4.73 -23.36 -9.50
CA GLY A 14 3.30 -23.60 -9.43
C GLY A 14 2.45 -22.37 -9.78
N ASP A 15 1.54 -22.03 -8.90
CA ASP A 15 0.64 -20.87 -8.99
C ASP A 15 1.17 -19.59 -8.31
N ASP A 16 2.32 -19.68 -7.64
CA ASP A 16 2.93 -18.55 -6.94
C ASP A 16 3.97 -17.81 -7.80
N VAL A 17 4.04 -16.51 -7.64
CA VAL A 17 5.02 -15.63 -8.28
C VAL A 17 5.75 -14.83 -7.20
N LEU A 18 7.07 -14.95 -7.20
CA LEU A 18 7.96 -14.12 -6.39
C LEU A 18 8.77 -13.20 -7.31
N ALA A 19 8.85 -11.91 -6.99
CA ALA A 19 9.64 -10.93 -7.72
C ALA A 19 10.33 -9.95 -6.77
N LEU A 20 11.58 -9.64 -7.07
CA LEU A 20 12.33 -8.54 -6.45
C LEU A 20 12.27 -7.34 -7.40
N LEU A 21 11.79 -6.22 -6.91
CA LEU A 21 11.52 -5.02 -7.72
C LEU A 21 12.09 -3.77 -7.04
N PRO A 22 12.55 -2.79 -7.82
CA PRO A 22 12.84 -1.48 -7.28
C PRO A 22 11.60 -0.84 -6.64
N LEU A 23 11.77 -0.16 -5.51
CA LEU A 23 10.65 0.41 -4.74
C LEU A 23 9.73 1.30 -5.59
N HIS A 24 10.30 2.12 -6.46
CA HIS A 24 9.54 3.06 -7.30
C HIS A 24 8.65 2.40 -8.36
N THR A 25 8.89 1.13 -8.69
CA THR A 25 8.09 0.37 -9.65
C THR A 25 7.17 -0.66 -9.00
N ALA A 26 7.41 -1.02 -7.76
CA ALA A 26 6.79 -2.17 -7.11
C ALA A 26 5.26 -2.07 -7.02
N LEU A 27 4.72 -0.90 -6.63
CA LEU A 27 3.27 -0.69 -6.54
C LEU A 27 2.58 -0.77 -7.91
N MET A 28 3.20 -0.18 -8.94
CA MET A 28 2.66 -0.21 -10.30
C MET A 28 2.73 -1.61 -10.91
N ALA A 29 3.82 -2.33 -10.65
CA ALA A 29 3.96 -3.72 -11.09
C ALA A 29 2.92 -4.63 -10.43
N ALA A 30 2.70 -4.49 -9.12
CA ALA A 30 1.66 -5.23 -8.40
C ALA A 30 0.26 -4.96 -8.99
N ARG A 31 -0.06 -3.69 -9.27
CA ARG A 31 -1.33 -3.31 -9.91
C ARG A 31 -1.46 -3.91 -11.30
N ALA A 32 -0.45 -3.75 -12.16
CA ALA A 32 -0.47 -4.28 -13.51
C ALA A 32 -0.63 -5.81 -13.53
N LEU A 33 0.02 -6.50 -12.59
CA LEU A 33 -0.12 -7.96 -12.44
C LEU A 33 -1.55 -8.35 -12.06
N ALA A 34 -2.16 -7.65 -11.10
CA ALA A 34 -3.53 -7.90 -10.67
C ALA A 34 -4.55 -7.65 -11.79
N ASP A 35 -4.38 -6.57 -12.57
CA ASP A 35 -5.25 -6.24 -13.71
C ASP A 35 -5.13 -7.28 -14.82
N ARG A 36 -3.89 -7.68 -15.17
CA ARG A 36 -3.64 -8.74 -16.18
C ARG A 36 -4.20 -10.09 -15.74
N PHE A 37 -4.03 -10.44 -14.47
CA PHE A 37 -4.60 -11.66 -13.93
C PHE A 37 -6.12 -11.65 -14.03
N ARG A 38 -6.77 -10.55 -13.65
CA ARG A 38 -8.23 -10.39 -13.74
C ARG A 38 -8.73 -10.52 -15.18
N GLU A 39 -8.05 -9.88 -16.14
CA GLU A 39 -8.38 -9.98 -17.57
C GLU A 39 -8.24 -11.41 -18.07
N ALA A 40 -7.13 -12.07 -17.78
CA ALA A 40 -6.86 -13.44 -18.22
C ALA A 40 -7.81 -14.46 -17.60
N MET A 41 -8.25 -14.23 -16.35
CA MET A 41 -9.12 -15.15 -15.62
C MET A 41 -10.62 -14.85 -15.79
N ALA A 42 -11.00 -13.77 -16.45
CA ALA A 42 -12.39 -13.39 -16.68
C ALA A 42 -13.22 -14.52 -17.34
N PRO A 43 -12.72 -15.28 -18.35
CA PRO A 43 -13.46 -16.37 -18.96
C PRO A 43 -13.75 -17.57 -18.02
N PHE A 44 -12.99 -17.68 -16.91
CA PHE A 44 -13.11 -18.77 -15.95
C PHE A 44 -14.01 -18.41 -14.75
N GLY A 45 -14.64 -17.25 -14.77
CA GLY A 45 -15.59 -16.82 -13.75
C GLY A 45 -16.82 -17.71 -13.73
N ARG A 46 -17.29 -18.07 -12.52
CA ARG A 46 -18.55 -18.81 -12.29
C ARG A 46 -19.40 -18.03 -11.29
N GLU A 47 -20.69 -18.01 -11.52
CA GLU A 47 -21.68 -17.38 -10.61
C GLU A 47 -21.35 -15.91 -10.28
N GLY A 48 -20.83 -15.16 -11.25
CA GLY A 48 -20.43 -13.75 -11.04
C GLY A 48 -19.14 -13.57 -10.24
N ARG A 49 -18.41 -14.63 -9.91
CA ARG A 49 -17.13 -14.59 -9.20
C ARG A 49 -15.99 -15.01 -10.11
N ALA A 50 -15.19 -14.08 -10.55
CA ALA A 50 -13.93 -14.38 -11.25
C ALA A 50 -12.80 -14.63 -10.23
N PRO A 51 -11.84 -15.53 -10.58
CA PRO A 51 -10.61 -15.67 -9.81
C PRO A 51 -9.91 -14.33 -9.65
N SER A 52 -9.38 -14.07 -8.48
CA SER A 52 -8.71 -12.80 -8.16
C SER A 52 -7.32 -13.04 -7.59
N LEU A 53 -6.41 -12.10 -7.85
CA LEU A 53 -5.06 -12.13 -7.32
C LEU A 53 -5.02 -11.43 -5.95
N SER A 54 -4.31 -12.03 -5.00
CA SER A 54 -3.90 -11.36 -3.76
C SER A 54 -2.39 -11.21 -3.78
N VAL A 55 -1.89 -10.03 -3.41
CA VAL A 55 -0.47 -9.69 -3.48
C VAL A 55 0.02 -9.23 -2.12
N GLY A 56 1.10 -9.84 -1.65
CA GLY A 56 1.90 -9.33 -0.54
C GLY A 56 3.12 -8.57 -1.08
N LEU A 57 3.31 -7.33 -0.67
CA LEU A 57 4.46 -6.51 -1.01
C LEU A 57 5.23 -6.18 0.26
N ALA A 58 6.46 -6.72 0.40
CA ALA A 58 7.37 -6.35 1.47
C ALA A 58 8.29 -5.22 1.03
N VAL A 59 8.34 -4.15 1.80
CA VAL A 59 9.30 -3.05 1.65
C VAL A 59 10.27 -3.13 2.81
N VAL A 60 11.53 -3.44 2.51
CA VAL A 60 12.58 -3.67 3.50
C VAL A 60 13.82 -2.86 3.18
N HIS A 61 14.68 -2.68 4.16
CA HIS A 61 15.99 -2.08 3.93
C HIS A 61 16.87 -3.05 3.12
N HIS A 62 17.73 -2.53 2.24
CA HIS A 62 18.58 -3.34 1.36
C HIS A 62 19.59 -4.25 2.09
N LEU A 63 19.87 -3.99 3.37
CA LEU A 63 20.72 -4.83 4.22
C LEU A 63 19.93 -5.87 5.02
N GLU A 64 18.60 -5.93 4.86
CA GLU A 64 17.79 -6.95 5.52
C GLU A 64 18.13 -8.33 4.95
N PRO A 65 18.26 -9.37 5.77
CA PRO A 65 18.44 -10.73 5.28
C PRO A 65 17.30 -11.11 4.33
N LEU A 66 17.65 -11.73 3.20
CA LEU A 66 16.67 -12.12 2.19
C LEU A 66 15.57 -13.02 2.78
N GLN A 67 15.91 -13.88 3.71
CA GLN A 67 14.95 -14.77 4.36
C GLN A 67 13.88 -13.99 5.13
N ASP A 68 14.28 -12.98 5.89
CA ASP A 68 13.36 -12.13 6.66
C ASP A 68 12.46 -11.32 5.72
N ALA A 69 13.01 -10.80 4.62
CA ALA A 69 12.24 -10.12 3.58
C ALA A 69 11.21 -11.05 2.92
N LEU A 70 11.55 -12.30 2.65
CA LEU A 70 10.65 -13.31 2.10
C LEU A 70 9.53 -13.67 3.09
N ASP A 71 9.88 -13.84 4.36
CA ASP A 71 8.90 -14.16 5.40
C ASP A 71 7.93 -13.00 5.63
N LEU A 72 8.42 -11.75 5.55
CA LEU A 72 7.56 -10.58 5.58
C LEU A 72 6.61 -10.53 4.37
N ALA A 73 7.11 -10.85 3.17
CA ALA A 73 6.30 -10.89 1.96
C ALA A 73 5.19 -11.97 2.05
N ARG A 74 5.53 -13.16 2.56
CA ARG A 74 4.55 -14.24 2.80
C ARG A 74 3.50 -13.85 3.84
N ARG A 75 3.90 -13.19 4.93
CA ARG A 75 2.95 -12.67 5.92
C ARG A 75 2.01 -11.63 5.29
N ALA A 76 2.55 -10.71 4.50
CA ALA A 76 1.75 -9.72 3.79
C ALA A 76 0.77 -10.38 2.81
N GLU A 77 1.20 -11.39 2.06
CA GLU A 77 0.33 -12.14 1.16
C GLU A 77 -0.79 -12.86 1.92
N LYS A 78 -0.47 -13.52 3.03
CA LYS A 78 -1.45 -14.15 3.90
C LYS A 78 -2.51 -13.13 4.37
N TRP A 79 -2.08 -11.95 4.79
CA TRP A 79 -2.99 -10.86 5.17
C TRP A 79 -3.85 -10.37 4.01
N ALA A 80 -3.30 -10.29 2.79
CA ALA A 80 -4.07 -9.96 1.60
C ALA A 80 -5.16 -11.01 1.32
N LYS A 81 -4.89 -12.29 1.60
CA LYS A 81 -5.84 -13.40 1.39
C LYS A 81 -6.91 -13.51 2.48
N GLU A 82 -6.54 -13.30 3.74
CA GLU A 82 -7.38 -13.62 4.91
C GLU A 82 -8.15 -12.41 5.47
N GLY A 83 -7.69 -11.18 5.23
CA GLY A 83 -8.39 -9.98 5.72
C GLY A 83 -9.79 -9.82 5.13
N GLU A 84 -10.72 -9.25 5.90
CA GLU A 84 -12.10 -9.06 5.46
C GLU A 84 -12.28 -7.80 4.59
N PRO A 85 -13.00 -7.85 3.47
CA PRO A 85 -13.43 -9.05 2.73
C PRO A 85 -12.22 -9.83 2.19
N LYS A 86 -12.34 -11.17 2.16
CA LYS A 86 -11.22 -12.05 1.80
C LYS A 86 -10.77 -11.89 0.35
N ARG A 87 -9.46 -12.06 0.12
CA ARG A 87 -8.82 -12.08 -1.21
C ARG A 87 -9.00 -10.77 -2.00
N ASN A 88 -8.65 -10.77 -3.28
CA ASN A 88 -8.73 -9.64 -4.20
C ASN A 88 -8.11 -8.36 -3.63
N ALA A 89 -6.92 -8.46 -3.02
CA ALA A 89 -6.32 -7.40 -2.25
C ALA A 89 -4.80 -7.31 -2.43
N LEU A 90 -4.28 -6.13 -2.16
CA LEU A 90 -2.88 -5.84 -1.92
C LEU A 90 -2.68 -5.63 -0.42
N CYS A 91 -1.66 -6.25 0.14
CA CYS A 91 -1.13 -5.88 1.44
C CYS A 91 0.33 -5.41 1.27
N VAL A 92 0.61 -4.22 1.74
CA VAL A 92 1.97 -3.66 1.79
C VAL A 92 2.45 -3.74 3.22
N ALA A 93 3.56 -4.44 3.43
CA ALA A 93 4.26 -4.53 4.69
C ALA A 93 5.56 -3.74 4.60
N TYR A 94 5.74 -2.80 5.50
CA TYR A 94 6.96 -2.00 5.62
C TYR A 94 7.68 -2.34 6.91
N SER A 95 8.91 -2.82 6.79
CA SER A 95 9.83 -3.05 7.91
C SER A 95 10.90 -1.98 7.92
N PRO A 96 10.79 -0.97 8.79
CA PRO A 96 11.87 -0.01 9.00
C PRO A 96 13.02 -0.70 9.75
N ARG A 97 14.25 -0.26 9.51
CA ARG A 97 15.44 -0.80 10.19
C ARG A 97 15.36 -0.70 11.73
N SER A 98 14.62 0.29 12.22
CA SER A 98 14.29 0.47 13.63
C SER A 98 12.82 0.83 13.76
N GLY A 99 12.10 0.11 14.60
CA GLY A 99 10.69 0.35 14.86
C GLY A 99 9.79 -0.84 14.47
N ALA A 100 8.51 -0.70 14.74
CA ALA A 100 7.54 -1.76 14.48
C ALA A 100 7.22 -1.86 12.98
N GLU A 101 7.02 -3.08 12.50
CA GLU A 101 6.46 -3.36 11.18
C GLU A 101 5.09 -2.67 11.02
N ARG A 102 4.83 -2.20 9.83
CA ARG A 102 3.57 -1.54 9.47
C ARG A 102 2.95 -2.25 8.29
N LEU A 103 1.68 -2.59 8.42
CA LEU A 103 0.92 -3.24 7.37
C LEU A 103 -0.24 -2.34 6.97
N VAL A 104 -0.47 -2.25 5.67
CA VAL A 104 -1.66 -1.63 5.10
C VAL A 104 -2.23 -2.54 4.03
N ARG A 105 -3.53 -2.76 4.08
CA ARG A 105 -4.27 -3.61 3.15
C ARG A 105 -5.35 -2.78 2.46
N GLY A 106 -5.57 -3.08 1.19
CA GLY A 106 -6.70 -2.55 0.43
C GLY A 106 -7.05 -3.47 -0.72
N ARG A 107 -8.32 -3.54 -1.06
CA ARG A 107 -8.80 -4.34 -2.18
C ARG A 107 -8.48 -3.66 -3.51
N TRP A 108 -8.39 -4.47 -4.57
CA TRP A 108 -8.16 -3.93 -5.91
C TRP A 108 -9.38 -3.17 -6.48
N ASP A 109 -10.57 -3.51 -6.00
CA ASP A 109 -11.86 -2.94 -6.40
C ASP A 109 -12.33 -1.77 -5.52
N GLU A 110 -11.54 -1.33 -4.53
CA GLU A 110 -11.80 -0.09 -3.81
C GLU A 110 -11.68 1.15 -4.71
N ASN A 111 -12.43 2.19 -4.41
CA ASN A 111 -12.35 3.46 -5.14
C ASN A 111 -12.12 4.63 -4.17
N PRO A 112 -10.93 5.27 -4.21
CA PRO A 112 -9.75 4.91 -5.00
C PRO A 112 -9.02 3.67 -4.42
N PRO A 113 -8.37 2.86 -5.28
CA PRO A 113 -7.62 1.69 -4.83
C PRO A 113 -6.39 2.08 -4.01
N LEU A 114 -5.94 1.16 -3.12
CA LEU A 114 -4.81 1.41 -2.23
C LEU A 114 -3.56 1.91 -2.96
N THR A 115 -3.24 1.34 -4.12
CA THR A 115 -2.09 1.78 -4.93
C THR A 115 -2.17 3.25 -5.32
N ARG A 116 -3.35 3.72 -5.74
CA ARG A 116 -3.56 5.13 -6.10
C ARG A 116 -3.46 6.03 -4.87
N ARG A 117 -4.00 5.60 -3.73
CA ARG A 117 -3.89 6.35 -2.46
C ARG A 117 -2.43 6.52 -2.05
N LEU A 118 -1.65 5.43 -2.03
CA LEU A 118 -0.24 5.47 -1.64
C LEU A 118 0.60 6.33 -2.58
N LEU A 119 0.41 6.20 -3.90
CA LEU A 119 1.11 7.04 -4.87
C LEU A 119 0.75 8.52 -4.72
N ARG A 120 -0.54 8.85 -4.54
CA ARG A 120 -0.98 10.22 -4.29
C ARG A 120 -0.33 10.82 -3.05
N TYR A 121 -0.27 10.08 -1.93
CA TYR A 121 0.43 10.54 -0.73
C TYR A 121 1.93 10.75 -0.96
N ALA A 122 2.57 9.85 -1.70
CA ALA A 122 3.98 9.99 -2.05
C ALA A 122 4.23 11.26 -2.89
N ASP A 123 3.35 11.57 -3.83
CA ASP A 123 3.44 12.78 -4.66
C ASP A 123 3.23 14.05 -3.84
N LEU A 124 2.23 14.08 -2.95
CA LEU A 124 1.99 15.22 -2.05
C LEU A 124 3.18 15.49 -1.13
N LEU A 125 3.80 14.42 -0.59
CA LEU A 125 4.99 14.55 0.24
C LEU A 125 6.21 15.06 -0.56
N ARG A 126 6.39 14.57 -1.79
CA ARG A 126 7.48 15.02 -2.69
C ARG A 126 7.31 16.46 -3.12
N ALA A 127 6.09 16.87 -3.41
CA ALA A 127 5.77 18.25 -3.76
C ALA A 127 5.87 19.22 -2.57
N GLY A 128 6.02 18.69 -1.35
CA GLY A 128 6.02 19.49 -0.13
C GLY A 128 4.65 20.09 0.23
N GLU A 129 3.60 19.65 -0.43
CA GLU A 129 2.22 20.08 -0.15
C GLU A 129 1.75 19.60 1.22
N VAL A 130 2.22 18.41 1.64
CA VAL A 130 1.94 17.86 2.96
C VAL A 130 3.25 17.67 3.72
N PRO A 131 3.44 18.31 4.87
CA PRO A 131 4.63 18.10 5.69
C PRO A 131 4.69 16.64 6.19
N SER A 132 5.87 16.02 6.17
CA SER A 132 6.05 14.64 6.66
C SER A 132 5.55 14.43 8.09
N ARG A 133 5.63 15.47 8.94
CA ARG A 133 5.10 15.47 10.30
C ARG A 133 3.57 15.31 10.36
N ALA A 134 2.84 15.73 9.34
CA ALA A 134 1.39 15.58 9.29
C ALA A 134 0.94 14.12 9.38
N ALA A 135 1.68 13.21 8.75
CA ALA A 135 1.37 11.79 8.81
C ALA A 135 1.41 11.22 10.24
N TYR A 136 2.36 11.68 11.06
CA TYR A 136 2.47 11.26 12.46
C TYR A 136 1.36 11.85 13.32
N GLU A 137 0.97 13.11 13.09
CA GLU A 137 -0.13 13.75 13.83
C GLU A 137 -1.48 13.12 13.47
N LEU A 138 -1.71 12.79 12.20
CA LEU A 138 -2.91 12.06 11.79
C LEU A 138 -2.94 10.64 12.36
N LEU A 139 -1.79 9.97 12.44
CA LEU A 139 -1.71 8.66 13.07
C LEU A 139 -2.00 8.73 14.58
N ALA A 140 -1.49 9.76 15.26
CA ALA A 140 -1.80 9.99 16.67
C ALA A 140 -3.30 10.24 16.87
N LEU A 141 -3.90 11.11 16.06
CA LEU A 141 -5.34 11.36 16.08
C LEU A 141 -6.17 10.08 15.96
N VAL A 142 -5.85 9.22 14.97
CA VAL A 142 -6.57 7.96 14.79
C VAL A 142 -6.40 7.01 15.97
N ARG A 143 -5.22 6.97 16.57
CA ARG A 143 -4.95 6.10 17.74
C ARG A 143 -5.64 6.58 19.02
N GLU A 144 -5.70 7.89 19.22
CA GLU A 144 -6.26 8.47 20.43
C GLU A 144 -7.78 8.58 20.38
N ALA A 145 -8.33 8.82 19.21
CA ALA A 145 -9.74 9.16 19.04
C ALA A 145 -10.52 8.22 18.10
N GLY A 146 -9.85 7.25 17.44
CA GLY A 146 -10.40 6.49 16.33
C GLY A 146 -11.68 5.69 16.63
N GLU A 147 -11.85 5.21 17.87
CA GLU A 147 -13.07 4.51 18.30
C GLU A 147 -14.04 5.42 19.09
N ALA A 148 -13.54 6.54 19.62
CA ALA A 148 -14.31 7.43 20.45
C ALA A 148 -15.04 8.56 19.69
N LEU A 149 -14.55 8.90 18.48
CA LEU A 149 -15.11 9.94 17.64
C LEU A 149 -15.89 9.38 16.45
N PRO A 150 -17.06 9.96 16.12
CA PRO A 150 -17.73 9.71 14.84
C PRO A 150 -16.80 10.02 13.67
N GLY A 151 -16.91 9.25 12.58
CA GLY A 151 -16.05 9.42 11.39
C GLY A 151 -16.01 10.85 10.84
N GLU A 152 -17.12 11.58 10.87
CA GLU A 152 -17.20 12.98 10.43
C GLU A 152 -16.38 13.91 11.33
N ALA A 153 -16.40 13.70 12.64
CA ALA A 153 -15.60 14.48 13.59
C ALA A 153 -14.10 14.20 13.42
N LEU A 154 -13.75 12.94 13.16
CA LEU A 154 -12.37 12.55 12.87
C LEU A 154 -11.84 13.22 11.59
N VAL A 155 -12.65 13.28 10.54
CA VAL A 155 -12.33 13.97 9.29
C VAL A 155 -12.18 15.47 9.51
N ALA A 156 -13.09 16.10 10.25
CA ALA A 156 -13.03 17.53 10.56
C ALA A 156 -11.73 17.88 11.33
N GLU A 157 -11.34 17.07 12.31
CA GLU A 157 -10.12 17.29 13.08
C GLU A 157 -8.86 17.04 12.21
N ALA A 158 -8.88 16.04 11.34
CA ALA A 158 -7.80 15.80 10.39
C ALA A 158 -7.62 17.00 9.44
N LEU A 159 -8.71 17.56 8.91
CA LEU A 159 -8.68 18.76 8.07
C LEU A 159 -8.15 19.97 8.86
N ARG A 160 -8.52 20.13 10.12
CA ARG A 160 -8.00 21.18 10.99
C ARG A 160 -6.47 21.07 11.20
N ILE A 161 -5.96 19.85 11.37
CA ILE A 161 -4.51 19.59 11.49
C ILE A 161 -3.79 19.97 10.19
N LEU A 162 -4.33 19.59 9.05
CA LEU A 162 -3.74 19.90 7.74
C LEU A 162 -3.79 21.40 7.44
N GLY A 163 -4.93 22.04 7.65
CA GLY A 163 -5.11 23.49 7.38
C GLY A 163 -4.18 24.39 8.21
N ARG A 164 -3.89 24.04 9.46
CA ARG A 164 -2.89 24.77 10.26
C ARG A 164 -1.48 24.74 9.67
N LYS A 165 -1.17 23.75 8.86
CA LYS A 165 0.15 23.58 8.26
C LYS A 165 0.30 24.33 6.94
N GLU A 166 -0.77 24.44 6.18
CA GLU A 166 -0.81 25.29 4.98
C GLU A 166 -0.64 26.76 5.34
N MET A 167 -1.33 27.24 6.39
CA MET A 167 -1.17 28.61 6.87
C MET A 167 0.28 28.93 7.31
N LYS A 168 0.99 27.98 7.95
CA LYS A 168 2.38 28.19 8.33
C LYS A 168 3.34 28.25 7.13
N ARG A 169 2.97 27.69 5.99
CA ARG A 169 3.75 27.78 4.75
C ARG A 169 3.56 29.13 4.09
N ALA A 170 2.34 29.64 4.00
CA ALA A 170 2.05 30.97 3.47
C ALA A 170 2.78 32.09 4.24
N TYR A 171 2.88 31.98 5.57
CA TYR A 171 3.62 32.93 6.41
C TYR A 171 5.15 32.87 6.30
N ARG A 172 5.73 31.88 5.63
CA ARG A 172 7.19 31.80 5.42
C ARG A 172 7.66 32.35 4.08
N GLU A 173 6.75 32.69 3.20
CA GLU A 173 7.02 33.25 1.87
C GLU A 173 6.81 34.77 1.84
N GLU A 174 6.40 35.42 2.96
CA GLU A 174 6.44 36.86 3.22
C GLU A 174 7.66 37.22 4.12
#